data_971e4a925bf86ef5b179b63ffe19a847
#
_entry.id   971e4a925bf86ef5b179b63ffe19a847
#
_cell.length_a   1.000
_cell.length_b   1.000
_cell.length_c   1.000
_cell.angle_alpha   90.00
_cell.angle_beta   90.00
_cell.angle_gamma   90.00
#
_symmetry.space_group_name_H-M   'P 1'
#
loop_
_entity.id
_entity.type
_entity.pdbx_description
1 polymer ?
#
loop_
_entity_poly.entity_id
_entity_poly.type
_entity_poly.pdbx_seq_one_letter_code
_entity_poly.pdbx_strand_id
1 'polypeptide(L)'
;MIYLDNAATTPVTDYVKEFVGNKIERFGNPSSIYTLGVDTKSDMCFIRNYFIDQLNGHPYDKIIFTSGGTEADNMIIRGIASRYRHKGNHIITSKIEHPAVLNTCKSLEKQGYRVTYLDVDSEGFIDLKQLREAICKDTILITIMYANNEIGTIQPVYEIGQIAKEFNIPFHTDAVQAFGYLDIDVKKCNIAAMSTSGHKIHGFKGIGFLYLRSDIECEPLIYGGGQQEGYRSGTENMCGIYSMYAAHRELVKNDTIRQSIRENRDYMLDELKKNIEFKLNGTSDMNRSLPGNINISIKEIYGEVFLALLETEEIYVSTGSACSSSSDTPSHVLLSIGCTEEETAHSIRITLGTQTTKQDIDRAVSVITRFVNIIKGNDDDCRDKIQE
;
A
#
# COMPACT_ATOMS: atom_id res chain seq x y z
N MET A 1 -22.54 -3.44 -10.49
CA MET A 1 -21.48 -3.56 -9.48
C MET A 1 -20.53 -2.39 -9.63
N ILE A 2 -20.32 -1.59 -8.57
CA ILE A 2 -19.38 -0.46 -8.52
C ILE A 2 -18.34 -0.78 -7.43
N TYR A 3 -17.10 -1.02 -7.85
CA TYR A 3 -16.03 -1.42 -6.94
C TYR A 3 -15.13 -0.22 -6.60
N LEU A 4 -15.22 0.24 -5.37
CA LEU A 4 -14.53 1.40 -4.81
C LEU A 4 -13.66 1.05 -3.59
N ASP A 5 -13.10 -0.18 -3.57
CA ASP A 5 -12.19 -0.64 -2.51
C ASP A 5 -10.84 -1.14 -3.08
N ASN A 6 -10.27 -0.39 -4.02
CA ASN A 6 -9.01 -0.76 -4.69
C ASN A 6 -7.79 -0.75 -3.74
N ALA A 7 -7.87 -0.06 -2.59
CA ALA A 7 -6.83 -0.14 -1.56
C ALA A 7 -6.80 -1.51 -0.84
N ALA A 8 -7.92 -2.26 -0.78
CA ALA A 8 -7.93 -3.61 -0.23
C ALA A 8 -7.36 -4.61 -1.22
N THR A 9 -7.82 -4.60 -2.47
CA THR A 9 -7.29 -5.40 -3.60
C THR A 9 -7.82 -4.82 -4.90
N THR A 10 -7.19 -5.14 -6.02
CA THR A 10 -7.66 -4.71 -7.34
C THR A 10 -8.08 -5.90 -8.19
N PRO A 11 -9.05 -5.76 -9.11
CA PRO A 11 -9.37 -6.79 -10.09
C PRO A 11 -8.20 -6.97 -11.06
N VAL A 12 -7.95 -8.22 -11.45
CA VAL A 12 -6.96 -8.54 -12.48
C VAL A 12 -7.52 -8.12 -13.84
N THR A 13 -6.78 -7.29 -14.59
CA THR A 13 -7.22 -6.82 -15.92
C THR A 13 -7.18 -7.94 -16.97
N ASP A 14 -7.93 -7.76 -18.05
CA ASP A 14 -7.94 -8.73 -19.14
C ASP A 14 -6.58 -8.80 -19.85
N TYR A 15 -5.86 -7.68 -19.95
CA TYR A 15 -4.48 -7.66 -20.45
C TYR A 15 -3.55 -8.55 -19.61
N VAL A 16 -3.64 -8.47 -18.28
CA VAL A 16 -2.83 -9.31 -17.39
C VAL A 16 -3.19 -10.77 -17.53
N LYS A 17 -4.50 -11.10 -17.60
CA LYS A 17 -4.98 -12.49 -17.81
C LYS A 17 -4.45 -13.09 -19.11
N GLU A 18 -4.56 -12.34 -20.21
CA GLU A 18 -4.08 -12.75 -21.53
C GLU A 18 -2.55 -12.91 -21.55
N PHE A 19 -1.82 -11.93 -21.00
CA PHE A 19 -0.36 -12.00 -20.93
C PHE A 19 0.12 -13.23 -20.16
N VAL A 20 -0.45 -13.50 -19.00
CA VAL A 20 -0.09 -14.68 -18.19
C VAL A 20 -0.53 -15.96 -18.89
N GLY A 21 -1.72 -15.99 -19.48
CA GLY A 21 -2.21 -17.13 -20.27
C GLY A 21 -1.24 -17.56 -21.37
N ASN A 22 -0.67 -16.58 -22.09
CA ASN A 22 0.34 -16.82 -23.13
C ASN A 22 1.71 -17.29 -22.58
N LYS A 23 1.95 -17.10 -21.27
CA LYS A 23 3.21 -17.47 -20.60
C LYS A 23 3.12 -18.76 -19.76
N ILE A 24 1.92 -19.25 -19.46
CA ILE A 24 1.71 -20.40 -18.56
C ILE A 24 2.35 -21.70 -19.08
N GLU A 25 2.48 -21.83 -20.39
CA GLU A 25 3.18 -22.94 -21.05
C GLU A 25 4.70 -22.98 -20.74
N ARG A 26 5.27 -21.88 -20.23
CA ARG A 26 6.67 -21.79 -19.80
C ARG A 26 6.84 -22.32 -18.38
N PHE A 27 6.75 -23.65 -18.23
CA PHE A 27 6.77 -24.32 -16.92
C PHE A 27 8.17 -24.69 -16.41
N GLY A 28 9.24 -24.31 -17.10
CA GLY A 28 10.60 -24.62 -16.71
C GLY A 28 10.96 -24.05 -15.32
N ASN A 29 11.62 -24.89 -14.49
CA ASN A 29 12.17 -24.40 -13.21
C ASN A 29 13.39 -23.52 -13.48
N PRO A 30 13.45 -22.26 -13.03
CA PRO A 30 14.56 -21.34 -13.27
C PRO A 30 15.92 -21.85 -12.74
N SER A 31 15.92 -22.80 -11.83
CA SER A 31 17.15 -23.43 -11.31
C SER A 31 17.68 -24.57 -12.16
N SER A 32 16.91 -25.02 -13.19
CA SER A 32 17.33 -26.11 -14.08
C SER A 32 18.28 -25.62 -15.17
N ILE A 33 19.26 -26.48 -15.53
CA ILE A 33 20.33 -26.16 -16.51
C ILE A 33 19.93 -26.43 -17.96
N TYR A 34 18.84 -27.14 -18.21
CA TYR A 34 18.33 -27.41 -19.56
C TYR A 34 17.52 -26.20 -20.09
N THR A 35 17.30 -26.15 -21.40
CA THR A 35 16.75 -25.00 -22.13
C THR A 35 15.47 -24.44 -21.48
N LEU A 36 14.51 -25.28 -21.08
CA LEU A 36 13.26 -24.80 -20.46
C LEU A 36 13.51 -23.98 -19.18
N GLY A 37 14.47 -24.42 -18.35
CA GLY A 37 14.83 -23.70 -17.13
C GLY A 37 15.58 -22.40 -17.44
N VAL A 38 16.52 -22.45 -18.40
CA VAL A 38 17.29 -21.29 -18.85
C VAL A 38 16.37 -20.19 -19.42
N ASP A 39 15.39 -20.56 -20.24
CA ASP A 39 14.42 -19.64 -20.80
C ASP A 39 13.58 -18.95 -19.72
N THR A 40 13.09 -19.72 -18.74
CA THR A 40 12.31 -19.18 -17.63
C THR A 40 13.15 -18.26 -16.74
N LYS A 41 14.43 -18.65 -16.50
CA LYS A 41 15.38 -17.78 -15.77
C LYS A 41 15.66 -16.48 -16.52
N SER A 42 15.77 -16.56 -17.86
CA SER A 42 15.97 -15.37 -18.70
C SER A 42 14.79 -14.41 -18.60
N ASP A 43 13.54 -14.91 -18.65
CA ASP A 43 12.34 -14.10 -18.44
C ASP A 43 12.38 -13.43 -17.05
N MET A 44 12.72 -14.18 -16.00
CA MET A 44 12.81 -13.63 -14.64
C MET A 44 13.88 -12.53 -14.53
N CYS A 45 15.05 -12.74 -15.10
CA CYS A 45 16.13 -11.73 -15.12
C CYS A 45 15.70 -10.47 -15.89
N PHE A 46 15.03 -10.63 -17.02
CA PHE A 46 14.49 -9.51 -17.79
C PHE A 46 13.50 -8.68 -16.95
N ILE A 47 12.58 -9.35 -16.23
CA ILE A 47 11.58 -8.69 -15.38
C ILE A 47 12.23 -7.98 -14.19
N ARG A 48 13.28 -8.57 -13.59
CA ARG A 48 14.06 -7.91 -12.54
C ARG A 48 14.68 -6.61 -13.03
N ASN A 49 15.37 -6.66 -14.15
CA ASN A 49 15.99 -5.48 -14.75
C ASN A 49 14.96 -4.42 -15.10
N TYR A 50 13.81 -4.82 -15.65
CA TYR A 50 12.71 -3.91 -15.91
C TYR A 50 12.28 -3.16 -14.63
N PHE A 51 12.08 -3.84 -13.50
CA PHE A 51 11.69 -3.16 -12.26
C PHE A 51 12.81 -2.26 -11.70
N ILE A 52 14.07 -2.69 -11.79
CA ILE A 52 15.22 -1.85 -11.41
C ILE A 52 15.23 -0.56 -12.23
N ASP A 53 15.03 -0.65 -13.54
CA ASP A 53 14.99 0.51 -14.43
C ASP A 53 13.81 1.43 -14.14
N GLN A 54 12.61 0.87 -13.92
CA GLN A 54 11.40 1.63 -13.57
C GLN A 54 11.53 2.40 -12.24
N LEU A 55 12.36 1.92 -11.33
CA LEU A 55 12.65 2.54 -10.04
C LEU A 55 13.87 3.48 -10.09
N ASN A 56 14.48 3.67 -11.25
CA ASN A 56 15.75 4.37 -11.40
C ASN A 56 16.86 3.79 -10.49
N GLY A 57 16.82 2.46 -10.25
CA GLY A 57 17.78 1.74 -9.43
C GLY A 57 19.14 1.59 -10.10
N HIS A 58 20.17 1.19 -9.35
CA HIS A 58 21.46 0.86 -9.90
C HIS A 58 21.44 -0.56 -10.50
N PRO A 59 22.15 -0.86 -11.61
CA PRO A 59 22.13 -2.19 -12.23
C PRO A 59 22.53 -3.37 -11.32
N TYR A 60 23.21 -3.11 -10.20
CA TYR A 60 23.59 -4.12 -9.20
C TYR A 60 22.58 -4.25 -8.05
N ASP A 61 21.55 -3.40 -8.01
CA ASP A 61 20.47 -3.52 -7.04
C ASP A 61 19.64 -4.78 -7.31
N LYS A 62 18.88 -5.22 -6.33
CA LYS A 62 18.17 -6.51 -6.41
C LYS A 62 16.67 -6.31 -6.35
N ILE A 63 15.98 -7.12 -7.12
CA ILE A 63 14.55 -7.39 -6.99
C ILE A 63 14.40 -8.82 -6.48
N ILE A 64 13.91 -8.98 -5.26
CA ILE A 64 13.70 -10.27 -4.61
C ILE A 64 12.20 -10.53 -4.56
N PHE A 65 11.71 -11.46 -5.36
CA PHE A 65 10.28 -11.78 -5.40
C PHE A 65 9.83 -12.47 -4.12
N THR A 66 8.71 -12.02 -3.58
CA THR A 66 8.08 -12.48 -2.35
C THR A 66 6.64 -12.89 -2.60
N SER A 67 5.94 -13.41 -1.60
CA SER A 67 4.50 -13.70 -1.70
C SER A 67 3.61 -12.45 -1.61
N GLY A 68 4.17 -11.29 -1.32
CA GLY A 68 3.45 -10.02 -1.18
C GLY A 68 4.17 -9.05 -0.25
N GLY A 69 3.56 -7.89 -0.01
CA GLY A 69 4.13 -6.83 0.85
C GLY A 69 4.47 -7.32 2.25
N THR A 70 3.59 -8.07 2.89
CA THR A 70 3.82 -8.59 4.26
C THR A 70 5.10 -9.42 4.37
N GLU A 71 5.39 -10.30 3.38
CA GLU A 71 6.64 -11.05 3.38
C GLU A 71 7.83 -10.11 3.15
N ALA A 72 7.72 -9.16 2.22
CA ALA A 72 8.78 -8.19 1.92
C ALA A 72 9.14 -7.32 3.15
N ASP A 73 8.13 -6.77 3.86
CA ASP A 73 8.32 -5.99 5.08
C ASP A 73 8.99 -6.81 6.19
N ASN A 74 8.47 -8.02 6.45
CA ASN A 74 9.08 -8.90 7.45
C ASN A 74 10.52 -9.26 7.08
N MET A 75 10.78 -9.57 5.80
CA MET A 75 12.09 -9.95 5.31
C MET A 75 13.11 -8.84 5.57
N ILE A 76 12.81 -7.61 5.18
CA ILE A 76 13.76 -6.52 5.30
C ILE A 76 13.94 -6.06 6.76
N ILE A 77 12.84 -5.88 7.51
CA ILE A 77 12.91 -5.39 8.88
C ILE A 77 13.65 -6.40 9.78
N ARG A 78 13.28 -7.68 9.71
CA ARG A 78 13.95 -8.75 10.49
C ARG A 78 15.35 -9.03 9.97
N GLY A 79 15.53 -9.02 8.65
CA GLY A 79 16.81 -9.29 8.02
C GLY A 79 17.87 -8.24 8.35
N ILE A 80 17.52 -6.95 8.33
CA ILE A 80 18.39 -5.86 8.79
C ILE A 80 18.61 -5.95 10.31
N ALA A 81 17.56 -6.15 11.09
CA ALA A 81 17.67 -6.27 12.54
C ALA A 81 18.69 -7.36 12.93
N SER A 82 18.62 -8.54 12.32
CA SER A 82 19.56 -9.63 12.53
C SER A 82 20.97 -9.28 12.05
N ARG A 83 21.10 -8.84 10.80
CA ARG A 83 22.40 -8.59 10.15
C ARG A 83 23.21 -7.49 10.84
N TYR A 84 22.55 -6.42 11.26
CA TYR A 84 23.18 -5.26 11.87
C TYR A 84 23.09 -5.21 13.38
N ARG A 85 22.71 -6.31 14.06
CA ARG A 85 22.63 -6.40 15.53
C ARG A 85 23.93 -5.97 16.22
N HIS A 86 25.08 -6.23 15.60
CA HIS A 86 26.39 -5.85 16.12
C HIS A 86 26.67 -4.34 16.06
N LYS A 87 25.90 -3.57 15.24
CA LYS A 87 25.99 -2.10 15.12
C LYS A 87 25.01 -1.38 16.05
N GLY A 88 23.91 -2.03 16.42
CA GLY A 88 22.89 -1.46 17.27
C GLY A 88 21.60 -2.27 17.32
N ASN A 89 20.62 -1.76 18.02
CA ASN A 89 19.32 -2.43 18.22
C ASN A 89 18.14 -1.48 18.17
N HIS A 90 18.30 -0.33 17.55
CA HIS A 90 17.24 0.67 17.47
C HIS A 90 16.67 0.78 16.06
N ILE A 91 15.34 0.75 15.97
CA ILE A 91 14.54 0.89 14.73
C ILE A 91 13.60 2.08 14.91
N ILE A 92 13.47 2.90 13.88
CA ILE A 92 12.51 4.00 13.84
C ILE A 92 11.43 3.68 12.81
N THR A 93 10.17 3.83 13.20
CA THR A 93 8.99 3.65 12.34
C THR A 93 7.92 4.68 12.67
N SER A 94 6.77 4.66 11.99
CA SER A 94 5.65 5.56 12.30
C SER A 94 4.49 4.82 12.98
N LYS A 95 3.59 5.57 13.63
CA LYS A 95 2.38 5.01 14.26
C LYS A 95 1.32 4.59 13.25
N ILE A 96 1.40 5.05 12.01
CA ILE A 96 0.39 4.81 10.97
C ILE A 96 0.78 3.73 9.95
N GLU A 97 1.81 2.95 10.26
CA GLU A 97 2.26 1.86 9.39
C GLU A 97 1.22 0.74 9.23
N HIS A 98 1.35 -0.01 8.14
CA HIS A 98 0.59 -1.25 7.96
C HIS A 98 0.92 -2.26 9.09
N PRO A 99 -0.06 -3.09 9.51
CA PRO A 99 0.18 -4.13 10.54
C PRO A 99 1.37 -5.04 10.27
N ALA A 100 1.77 -5.28 9.01
CA ALA A 100 2.95 -6.05 8.66
C ALA A 100 4.24 -5.43 9.20
N VAL A 101 4.35 -4.09 9.22
CA VAL A 101 5.48 -3.34 9.79
C VAL A 101 5.33 -3.26 11.31
N LEU A 102 4.18 -2.78 11.81
CA LEU A 102 3.97 -2.59 13.26
C LEU A 102 4.15 -3.88 14.05
N ASN A 103 3.52 -4.98 13.61
CA ASN A 103 3.59 -6.25 14.33
C ASN A 103 4.98 -6.88 14.24
N THR A 104 5.71 -6.66 13.13
CA THR A 104 7.12 -7.08 13.00
C THR A 104 7.99 -6.30 13.98
N CYS A 105 7.82 -4.99 14.09
CA CYS A 105 8.52 -4.16 15.08
C CYS A 105 8.20 -4.60 16.50
N LYS A 106 6.92 -4.79 16.87
CA LYS A 106 6.50 -5.32 18.18
C LYS A 106 7.09 -6.70 18.49
N SER A 107 7.25 -7.55 17.46
CA SER A 107 7.93 -8.85 17.63
C SER A 107 9.42 -8.70 17.93
N LEU A 108 10.08 -7.71 17.34
CA LEU A 108 11.49 -7.41 17.59
C LEU A 108 11.71 -6.80 18.99
N GLU A 109 10.79 -5.97 19.48
CA GLU A 109 10.83 -5.46 20.87
C GLU A 109 10.90 -6.61 21.89
N LYS A 110 10.10 -7.68 21.68
CA LYS A 110 10.17 -8.90 22.52
C LYS A 110 11.52 -9.61 22.45
N GLN A 111 12.33 -9.32 21.42
CA GLN A 111 13.68 -9.87 21.24
C GLN A 111 14.79 -8.89 21.68
N GLY A 112 14.41 -7.80 22.38
CA GLY A 112 15.35 -6.83 22.95
C GLY A 112 15.80 -5.74 21.99
N TYR A 113 15.07 -5.50 20.91
CA TYR A 113 15.21 -4.30 20.09
C TYR A 113 14.41 -3.15 20.71
N ARG A 114 14.87 -1.94 20.48
CA ARG A 114 14.17 -0.73 20.84
C ARG A 114 13.52 -0.16 19.56
N VAL A 115 12.25 0.18 19.64
CA VAL A 115 11.51 0.78 18.52
C VAL A 115 11.00 2.14 18.92
N THR A 116 11.26 3.16 18.10
CA THR A 116 10.63 4.48 18.20
C THR A 116 9.52 4.59 17.16
N TYR A 117 8.31 4.81 17.62
CA TYR A 117 7.13 5.04 16.78
C TYR A 117 6.89 6.55 16.71
N LEU A 118 7.21 7.16 15.54
CA LEU A 118 6.99 8.58 15.31
C LEU A 118 5.51 8.91 15.29
N ASP A 119 5.17 10.03 15.90
CA ASP A 119 3.85 10.63 15.78
C ASP A 119 3.63 11.19 14.36
N VAL A 120 2.38 11.45 14.03
CA VAL A 120 1.98 12.13 12.80
C VAL A 120 1.09 13.33 13.16
N ASP A 121 1.03 14.30 12.27
CA ASP A 121 0.09 15.41 12.40
C ASP A 121 -1.35 14.99 12.00
N SER A 122 -2.28 15.92 12.06
CA SER A 122 -3.69 15.69 11.72
C SER A 122 -3.93 15.34 10.24
N GLU A 123 -2.96 15.56 9.36
CA GLU A 123 -2.99 15.17 7.96
C GLU A 123 -2.26 13.84 7.70
N GLY A 124 -1.63 13.26 8.74
CA GLY A 124 -0.93 11.97 8.68
C GLY A 124 0.53 12.07 8.25
N PHE A 125 1.16 13.24 8.25
CA PHE A 125 2.58 13.38 7.96
C PHE A 125 3.42 13.20 9.23
N ILE A 126 4.56 12.51 9.11
CA ILE A 126 5.55 12.48 10.19
C ILE A 126 6.22 13.85 10.36
N ASP A 127 6.65 14.14 11.60
CA ASP A 127 7.51 15.28 11.86
C ASP A 127 8.99 14.93 11.60
N LEU A 128 9.58 15.57 10.58
CA LEU A 128 10.99 15.38 10.21
C LEU A 128 11.96 15.81 11.32
N LYS A 129 11.57 16.75 12.19
CA LYS A 129 12.37 17.13 13.36
C LYS A 129 12.37 16.01 14.39
N GLN A 130 11.20 15.45 14.70
CA GLN A 130 11.07 14.29 15.58
C GLN A 130 11.87 13.09 15.04
N LEU A 131 11.86 12.86 13.72
CA LEU A 131 12.70 11.83 13.10
C LEU A 131 14.19 12.07 13.39
N ARG A 132 14.70 13.29 13.18
CA ARG A 132 16.11 13.63 13.46
C ARG A 132 16.49 13.43 14.93
N GLU A 133 15.62 13.86 15.85
CA GLU A 133 15.83 13.73 17.29
C GLU A 133 15.79 12.28 17.78
N ALA A 134 15.01 11.42 17.11
CA ALA A 134 14.94 9.99 17.44
C ALA A 134 16.19 9.21 17.03
N ILE A 135 16.96 9.70 16.05
CA ILE A 135 18.15 9.02 15.57
C ILE A 135 19.24 9.03 16.65
N CYS A 136 19.84 7.87 16.91
CA CYS A 136 20.96 7.71 17.82
C CYS A 136 22.02 6.76 17.24
N LYS A 137 23.16 6.62 17.94
CA LYS A 137 24.26 5.75 17.50
C LYS A 137 23.90 4.26 17.31
N ASP A 138 22.82 3.81 17.98
CA ASP A 138 22.36 2.43 17.93
C ASP A 138 21.23 2.25 16.88
N THR A 139 20.88 3.28 16.11
CA THR A 139 19.85 3.21 15.07
C THR A 139 20.38 2.45 13.85
N ILE A 140 19.71 1.36 13.49
CA ILE A 140 20.11 0.46 12.39
C ILE A 140 19.15 0.47 11.22
N LEU A 141 17.93 1.00 11.39
CA LEU A 141 16.90 1.05 10.35
C LEU A 141 15.93 2.19 10.61
N ILE A 142 15.57 2.89 9.54
CA ILE A 142 14.38 3.74 9.46
C ILE A 142 13.42 3.02 8.51
N THR A 143 12.18 2.76 8.95
CA THR A 143 11.14 2.11 8.13
C THR A 143 9.85 2.93 8.23
N ILE A 144 9.50 3.61 7.13
CA ILE A 144 8.33 4.50 7.06
C ILE A 144 7.66 4.27 5.71
N MET A 145 6.34 4.04 5.73
CA MET A 145 5.58 3.80 4.52
C MET A 145 5.66 4.96 3.53
N TYR A 146 5.55 4.66 2.25
CA TYR A 146 5.55 5.66 1.20
C TYR A 146 4.25 6.46 1.19
N ALA A 147 3.13 5.75 1.30
CA ALA A 147 1.80 6.34 1.36
C ALA A 147 0.85 5.47 2.19
N ASN A 148 -0.03 6.10 2.95
CA ASN A 148 -0.93 5.39 3.84
C ASN A 148 -2.14 4.81 3.09
N ASN A 149 -2.47 3.56 3.37
CA ASN A 149 -3.54 2.81 2.72
C ASN A 149 -4.95 3.19 3.19
N GLU A 150 -5.09 3.90 4.30
CA GLU A 150 -6.40 4.32 4.84
C GLU A 150 -6.73 5.75 4.41
N ILE A 151 -5.84 6.69 4.69
CA ILE A 151 -6.06 8.13 4.48
C ILE A 151 -5.42 8.69 3.19
N GLY A 152 -4.62 7.87 2.50
CA GLY A 152 -3.99 8.24 1.24
C GLY A 152 -2.78 9.17 1.34
N THR A 153 -2.45 9.72 2.50
CA THR A 153 -1.35 10.68 2.69
C THR A 153 -0.01 10.09 2.24
N ILE A 154 0.69 10.80 1.36
CA ILE A 154 2.01 10.47 0.83
C ILE A 154 3.07 11.10 1.71
N GLN A 155 3.94 10.31 2.34
CA GLN A 155 4.99 10.78 3.23
C GLN A 155 6.07 11.59 2.50
N PRO A 156 6.81 12.48 3.19
CA PRO A 156 7.92 13.24 2.62
C PRO A 156 9.16 12.35 2.43
N VAL A 157 9.02 11.34 1.55
CA VAL A 157 9.99 10.24 1.35
C VAL A 157 11.36 10.75 0.93
N TYR A 158 11.42 11.81 0.13
CA TYR A 158 12.67 12.43 -0.26
C TYR A 158 13.43 12.99 0.95
N GLU A 159 12.76 13.79 1.77
CA GLU A 159 13.34 14.38 2.97
C GLU A 159 13.77 13.34 4.00
N ILE A 160 12.94 12.30 4.20
CA ILE A 160 13.27 11.14 5.04
C ILE A 160 14.55 10.48 4.54
N GLY A 161 14.63 10.22 3.25
CA GLY A 161 15.80 9.61 2.65
C GLY A 161 17.08 10.46 2.74
N GLN A 162 16.96 11.80 2.66
CA GLN A 162 18.12 12.69 2.88
C GLN A 162 18.58 12.67 4.35
N ILE A 163 17.65 12.63 5.31
CA ILE A 163 17.98 12.44 6.73
C ILE A 163 18.67 11.10 6.95
N ALA A 164 18.12 10.02 6.43
CA ALA A 164 18.72 8.69 6.54
C ALA A 164 20.14 8.64 5.94
N LYS A 165 20.37 9.31 4.80
CA LYS A 165 21.67 9.44 4.16
C LYS A 165 22.68 10.20 5.03
N GLU A 166 22.26 11.31 5.62
CA GLU A 166 23.11 12.14 6.50
C GLU A 166 23.67 11.33 7.68
N PHE A 167 22.82 10.47 8.26
CA PHE A 167 23.21 9.62 9.40
C PHE A 167 23.72 8.22 8.97
N ASN A 168 23.83 7.95 7.69
CA ASN A 168 24.25 6.65 7.14
C ASN A 168 23.42 5.46 7.67
N ILE A 169 22.11 5.63 7.74
CA ILE A 169 21.16 4.62 8.19
C ILE A 169 20.37 4.10 6.98
N PRO A 170 20.19 2.77 6.81
CA PRO A 170 19.30 2.24 5.79
C PRO A 170 17.87 2.75 5.95
N PHE A 171 17.28 3.22 4.85
CA PHE A 171 15.89 3.62 4.79
C PHE A 171 15.08 2.61 3.99
N HIS A 172 14.13 1.97 4.65
CA HIS A 172 13.10 1.11 4.04
C HIS A 172 11.79 1.85 3.96
N THR A 173 11.04 1.62 2.88
CA THR A 173 9.67 2.12 2.72
C THR A 173 8.72 1.01 2.28
N ASP A 174 7.59 0.86 2.96
CA ASP A 174 6.45 0.11 2.44
C ASP A 174 5.78 0.96 1.36
N ALA A 175 6.01 0.59 0.09
CA ALA A 175 5.45 1.26 -1.07
C ALA A 175 4.29 0.47 -1.72
N VAL A 176 3.66 -0.43 -0.99
CA VAL A 176 2.57 -1.30 -1.49
C VAL A 176 1.43 -0.49 -2.10
N GLN A 177 1.11 0.67 -1.54
CA GLN A 177 0.06 1.55 -2.08
C GLN A 177 0.57 2.57 -3.11
N ALA A 178 1.88 2.82 -3.14
CA ALA A 178 2.49 3.82 -4.02
C ALA A 178 2.96 3.23 -5.37
N PHE A 179 3.47 1.99 -5.35
CA PHE A 179 4.05 1.35 -6.52
C PHE A 179 3.04 1.21 -7.66
N GLY A 180 3.44 1.68 -8.85
CA GLY A 180 2.59 1.74 -10.05
C GLY A 180 1.70 2.97 -10.15
N TYR A 181 1.34 3.61 -9.03
CA TYR A 181 0.50 4.82 -9.01
C TYR A 181 1.28 6.12 -8.87
N LEU A 182 2.46 6.08 -8.27
CA LEU A 182 3.37 7.22 -8.11
C LEU A 182 4.70 6.95 -8.80
N ASP A 183 5.37 8.02 -9.22
CA ASP A 183 6.72 7.93 -9.75
C ASP A 183 7.70 7.77 -8.58
N ILE A 184 8.37 6.63 -8.51
CA ILE A 184 9.32 6.31 -7.44
C ILE A 184 10.73 6.32 -8.00
N ASP A 185 11.58 7.18 -7.46
CA ASP A 185 13.01 7.25 -7.77
C ASP A 185 13.82 6.87 -6.52
N VAL A 186 14.28 5.63 -6.48
CA VAL A 186 14.98 5.09 -5.31
C VAL A 186 16.34 5.76 -5.06
N LYS A 187 17.02 6.25 -6.12
CA LYS A 187 18.28 6.98 -5.97
C LYS A 187 18.05 8.37 -5.39
N LYS A 188 17.10 9.10 -5.97
CA LYS A 188 16.78 10.46 -5.52
C LYS A 188 16.31 10.47 -4.07
N CYS A 189 15.46 9.52 -3.71
CA CYS A 189 14.91 9.37 -2.36
C CYS A 189 15.83 8.59 -1.42
N ASN A 190 17.02 8.18 -1.84
CA ASN A 190 17.97 7.39 -1.04
C ASN A 190 17.31 6.18 -0.35
N ILE A 191 16.39 5.52 -1.06
CA ILE A 191 15.72 4.31 -0.56
C ILE A 191 16.71 3.15 -0.60
N ALA A 192 16.92 2.52 0.54
CA ALA A 192 17.78 1.35 0.69
C ALA A 192 17.03 0.03 0.43
N ALA A 193 15.74 0.01 0.75
CA ALA A 193 14.85 -1.11 0.46
C ALA A 193 13.40 -0.64 0.30
N MET A 194 12.61 -1.38 -0.49
CA MET A 194 11.22 -1.03 -0.75
C MET A 194 10.37 -2.28 -0.94
N SER A 195 9.26 -2.35 -0.20
CA SER A 195 8.28 -3.44 -0.30
C SER A 195 7.15 -3.11 -1.27
N THR A 196 6.69 -4.12 -2.02
CA THR A 196 5.60 -3.99 -2.99
C THR A 196 4.67 -5.20 -2.99
N SER A 197 3.48 -5.05 -3.58
CA SER A 197 2.51 -6.14 -3.73
C SER A 197 1.76 -6.08 -5.07
N GLY A 198 1.70 -7.20 -5.79
CA GLY A 198 1.12 -7.26 -7.12
C GLY A 198 -0.39 -7.02 -7.15
N HIS A 199 -1.12 -7.49 -6.13
CA HIS A 199 -2.58 -7.37 -6.12
C HIS A 199 -3.11 -5.94 -5.85
N LYS A 200 -2.24 -4.99 -5.57
CA LYS A 200 -2.60 -3.57 -5.47
C LYS A 200 -2.51 -2.83 -6.81
N ILE A 201 -1.89 -3.45 -7.80
CA ILE A 201 -1.65 -2.89 -9.13
C ILE A 201 -2.27 -3.74 -10.24
N HIS A 202 -3.37 -4.45 -9.97
CA HIS A 202 -4.06 -5.34 -10.92
C HIS A 202 -3.31 -6.64 -11.28
N GLY A 203 -2.24 -6.98 -10.56
CA GLY A 203 -1.57 -8.27 -10.63
C GLY A 203 -2.25 -9.34 -9.76
N PHE A 204 -1.70 -10.53 -9.78
CA PHE A 204 -2.21 -11.65 -8.97
C PHE A 204 -1.96 -11.41 -7.48
N LYS A 205 -2.81 -12.01 -6.64
CA LYS A 205 -2.51 -12.22 -5.22
C LYS A 205 -1.36 -13.24 -5.10
N GLY A 206 -0.62 -13.20 -4.01
CA GLY A 206 0.47 -14.15 -3.76
C GLY A 206 1.77 -13.82 -4.49
N ILE A 207 1.97 -12.57 -4.89
CA ILE A 207 3.20 -12.05 -5.47
C ILE A 207 3.46 -10.61 -4.99
N GLY A 208 4.71 -10.29 -4.74
CA GLY A 208 5.28 -8.99 -4.48
C GLY A 208 6.77 -9.03 -4.74
N PHE A 209 7.48 -7.97 -4.44
CA PHE A 209 8.93 -7.98 -4.38
C PHE A 209 9.46 -7.04 -3.30
N LEU A 210 10.66 -7.35 -2.84
CA LEU A 210 11.54 -6.46 -2.11
C LEU A 210 12.59 -5.91 -3.09
N TYR A 211 12.63 -4.58 -3.29
CA TYR A 211 13.80 -3.92 -3.85
C TYR A 211 14.84 -3.79 -2.74
N LEU A 212 16.09 -4.11 -3.05
CA LEU A 212 17.22 -4.02 -2.13
C LEU A 212 18.42 -3.39 -2.84
N ARG A 213 18.89 -2.26 -2.31
CA ARG A 213 20.08 -1.57 -2.81
C ARG A 213 21.33 -2.43 -2.61
N SER A 214 22.22 -2.42 -3.57
CA SER A 214 23.36 -3.37 -3.64
C SER A 214 24.36 -3.29 -2.49
N ASP A 215 24.42 -2.16 -1.77
CA ASP A 215 25.27 -1.97 -0.59
C ASP A 215 24.62 -2.41 0.72
N ILE A 216 23.37 -2.87 0.69
CA ILE A 216 22.62 -3.32 1.87
C ILE A 216 22.56 -4.83 1.90
N GLU A 217 22.90 -5.39 3.06
CA GLU A 217 22.76 -6.81 3.34
C GLU A 217 21.59 -7.04 4.30
N CYS A 218 20.81 -8.08 4.03
CA CYS A 218 19.80 -8.57 4.97
C CYS A 218 19.86 -10.09 5.07
N GLU A 219 19.58 -10.61 6.26
CA GLU A 219 19.46 -12.06 6.45
C GLU A 219 18.16 -12.55 5.80
N PRO A 220 18.17 -13.73 5.15
CA PRO A 220 16.96 -14.29 4.54
C PRO A 220 15.92 -14.63 5.62
N LEU A 221 14.64 -14.43 5.27
CA LEU A 221 13.53 -14.85 6.13
C LEU A 221 13.20 -16.34 5.93
N ILE A 222 13.33 -16.82 4.68
CA ILE A 222 12.98 -18.19 4.30
C ILE A 222 14.23 -18.90 3.81
N TYR A 223 14.67 -19.90 4.55
CA TYR A 223 15.84 -20.74 4.25
C TYR A 223 15.45 -21.95 3.41
N GLY A 224 16.36 -22.46 2.57
CA GLY A 224 16.13 -23.62 1.73
C GLY A 224 17.18 -23.77 0.62
N GLY A 225 16.73 -23.99 -0.62
CA GLY A 225 17.58 -24.29 -1.77
C GLY A 225 18.38 -23.14 -2.38
N GLY A 226 18.42 -21.96 -1.73
CA GLY A 226 19.25 -20.82 -2.16
C GLY A 226 18.74 -20.06 -3.39
N GLN A 227 17.46 -20.22 -3.74
CA GLN A 227 16.84 -19.44 -4.83
C GLN A 227 16.97 -17.94 -4.55
N GLN A 228 16.84 -17.15 -5.61
CA GLN A 228 16.97 -15.69 -5.55
C GLN A 228 18.26 -15.22 -4.85
N GLU A 229 19.38 -15.84 -5.24
CA GLU A 229 20.72 -15.51 -4.71
C GLU A 229 20.84 -15.74 -3.20
N GLY A 230 20.05 -16.66 -2.65
CA GLY A 230 20.04 -16.99 -1.22
C GLY A 230 19.15 -16.09 -0.36
N TYR A 231 18.58 -15.04 -0.92
CA TYR A 231 17.73 -14.11 -0.17
C TYR A 231 16.34 -14.68 0.12
N ARG A 232 15.79 -15.50 -0.78
CA ARG A 232 14.47 -16.09 -0.60
C ARG A 232 14.39 -17.46 -1.28
N SER A 233 14.45 -18.49 -0.48
CA SER A 233 14.39 -19.87 -0.97
C SER A 233 12.96 -20.31 -1.36
N GLY A 234 12.88 -21.33 -2.18
CA GLY A 234 11.65 -21.89 -2.74
C GLY A 234 11.50 -21.55 -4.23
N THR A 235 10.94 -22.47 -4.99
CA THR A 235 10.71 -22.30 -6.44
C THR A 235 9.91 -21.05 -6.72
N GLU A 236 10.35 -20.28 -7.70
CA GLU A 236 9.78 -18.99 -8.02
C GLU A 236 8.38 -19.10 -8.61
N ASN A 237 7.49 -18.23 -8.16
CA ASN A 237 6.12 -18.09 -8.68
C ASN A 237 6.13 -17.31 -10.01
N MET A 238 6.50 -18.00 -11.11
CA MET A 238 6.64 -17.34 -12.40
C MET A 238 5.34 -16.72 -12.91
N CYS A 239 4.18 -17.38 -12.70
CA CYS A 239 2.88 -16.81 -13.09
C CYS A 239 2.60 -15.50 -12.33
N GLY A 240 2.92 -15.46 -11.04
CA GLY A 240 2.84 -14.24 -10.24
C GLY A 240 3.79 -13.15 -10.76
N ILE A 241 5.05 -13.51 -11.06
CA ILE A 241 6.06 -12.59 -11.61
C ILE A 241 5.60 -12.00 -12.95
N TYR A 242 5.09 -12.83 -13.86
CA TYR A 242 4.52 -12.37 -15.13
C TYR A 242 3.32 -11.44 -14.92
N SER A 243 2.43 -11.78 -13.97
CA SER A 243 1.25 -10.96 -13.69
C SER A 243 1.62 -9.58 -13.16
N MET A 244 2.59 -9.50 -12.24
CA MET A 244 3.05 -8.24 -11.67
C MET A 244 3.76 -7.37 -12.71
N TYR A 245 4.57 -7.97 -13.59
CA TYR A 245 5.20 -7.28 -14.71
C TYR A 245 4.16 -6.71 -15.68
N ALA A 246 3.20 -7.52 -16.11
CA ALA A 246 2.17 -7.09 -17.04
C ALA A 246 1.31 -5.96 -16.45
N ALA A 247 0.90 -6.12 -15.20
CA ALA A 247 0.09 -5.13 -14.47
C ALA A 247 0.81 -3.78 -14.34
N HIS A 248 2.05 -3.79 -13.88
CA HIS A 248 2.84 -2.56 -13.78
C HIS A 248 3.04 -1.89 -15.15
N ARG A 249 3.39 -2.70 -16.16
CA ARG A 249 3.58 -2.18 -17.53
C ARG A 249 2.31 -1.54 -18.10
N GLU A 250 1.14 -2.10 -17.82
CA GLU A 250 -0.15 -1.54 -18.24
C GLU A 250 -0.39 -0.19 -17.57
N LEU A 251 -0.17 -0.08 -16.26
CA LEU A 251 -0.38 1.15 -15.49
C LEU A 251 0.55 2.29 -15.92
N VAL A 252 1.85 1.99 -16.14
CA VAL A 252 2.85 3.04 -16.45
C VAL A 252 2.96 3.36 -17.94
N LYS A 253 2.40 2.52 -18.81
CA LYS A 253 2.44 2.75 -20.27
C LYS A 253 1.75 4.04 -20.69
N ASN A 254 0.79 4.48 -19.92
CA ASN A 254 -0.03 5.63 -20.25
C ASN A 254 -0.31 6.48 -19.00
N ASP A 255 0.39 7.60 -18.86
CA ASP A 255 0.21 8.54 -17.74
C ASP A 255 -1.22 9.04 -17.59
N THR A 256 -2.03 8.98 -18.67
CA THR A 256 -3.45 9.36 -18.61
C THR A 256 -4.26 8.47 -17.67
N ILE A 257 -3.86 7.20 -17.44
CA ILE A 257 -4.56 6.30 -16.52
C ILE A 257 -4.47 6.85 -15.09
N ARG A 258 -3.27 7.16 -14.63
CA ARG A 258 -3.04 7.69 -13.26
C ARG A 258 -3.68 9.07 -13.08
N GLN A 259 -3.63 9.89 -14.12
CA GLN A 259 -4.28 11.19 -14.14
C GLN A 259 -5.82 11.06 -14.09
N SER A 260 -6.40 10.14 -14.88
CA SER A 260 -7.85 9.90 -14.87
C SER A 260 -8.35 9.45 -13.50
N ILE A 261 -7.61 8.58 -12.78
CA ILE A 261 -7.97 8.18 -11.42
C ILE A 261 -8.00 9.40 -10.49
N ARG A 262 -7.01 10.30 -10.61
CA ARG A 262 -6.94 11.54 -9.82
C ARG A 262 -8.10 12.47 -10.13
N GLU A 263 -8.38 12.70 -11.40
CA GLU A 263 -9.51 13.54 -11.85
C GLU A 263 -10.85 12.97 -11.38
N ASN A 264 -11.02 11.65 -11.45
CA ASN A 264 -12.21 10.97 -10.96
C ASN A 264 -12.36 11.08 -9.43
N ARG A 265 -11.27 10.96 -8.67
CA ARG A 265 -11.27 11.18 -7.22
C ARG A 265 -11.70 12.61 -6.87
N ASP A 266 -11.08 13.59 -7.51
CA ASP A 266 -11.37 15.00 -7.26
C ASP A 266 -12.83 15.32 -7.60
N TYR A 267 -13.32 14.81 -8.74
CA TYR A 267 -14.73 14.92 -9.14
C TYR A 267 -15.66 14.28 -8.09
N MET A 268 -15.37 13.06 -7.63
CA MET A 268 -16.19 12.40 -6.61
C MET A 268 -16.22 13.19 -5.30
N LEU A 269 -15.06 13.69 -4.87
CA LEU A 269 -14.95 14.48 -3.64
C LEU A 269 -15.74 15.77 -3.73
N ASP A 270 -15.71 16.45 -4.88
CA ASP A 270 -16.45 17.70 -5.10
C ASP A 270 -17.96 17.45 -5.15
N GLU A 271 -18.40 16.36 -5.78
CA GLU A 271 -19.82 15.97 -5.78
C GLU A 271 -20.31 15.58 -4.38
N LEU A 272 -19.51 14.86 -3.60
CA LEU A 272 -19.85 14.55 -2.19
C LEU A 272 -19.99 15.82 -1.36
N LYS A 273 -19.07 16.79 -1.48
CA LYS A 273 -19.13 18.08 -0.75
C LYS A 273 -20.39 18.91 -1.06
N LYS A 274 -20.96 18.80 -2.25
CA LYS A 274 -22.19 19.50 -2.63
C LYS A 274 -23.43 18.89 -1.98
N ASN A 275 -23.39 17.60 -1.65
CA ASN A 275 -24.58 16.82 -1.31
C ASN A 275 -24.63 16.39 0.16
N ILE A 276 -23.51 16.24 0.83
CA ILE A 276 -23.43 15.78 2.22
C ILE A 276 -22.37 16.53 3.02
N GLU A 277 -22.59 16.64 4.33
CA GLU A 277 -21.59 17.13 5.27
C GLU A 277 -20.73 15.98 5.80
N PHE A 278 -19.41 16.11 5.72
CA PHE A 278 -18.45 15.14 6.21
C PHE A 278 -17.13 15.80 6.61
N LYS A 279 -16.33 15.11 7.40
CA LYS A 279 -14.93 15.45 7.69
C LYS A 279 -14.04 14.61 6.76
N LEU A 280 -13.15 15.26 6.01
CA LEU A 280 -12.10 14.57 5.28
C LEU A 280 -10.99 14.16 6.27
N ASN A 281 -10.57 12.88 6.24
CA ASN A 281 -9.49 12.35 7.05
C ASN A 281 -8.21 12.26 6.20
N GLY A 282 -7.08 12.75 6.74
CA GLY A 282 -5.82 12.86 6.01
C GLY A 282 -5.63 14.23 5.38
N THR A 283 -4.75 14.32 4.38
CA THR A 283 -4.35 15.61 3.80
C THR A 283 -5.45 16.23 2.93
N SER A 284 -5.63 17.53 3.08
CA SER A 284 -6.48 18.35 2.19
C SER A 284 -5.78 18.72 0.88
N ASP A 285 -4.43 18.63 0.83
CA ASP A 285 -3.67 18.80 -0.41
C ASP A 285 -3.70 17.51 -1.24
N MET A 286 -4.61 17.48 -2.19
CA MET A 286 -4.81 16.30 -3.05
C MET A 286 -3.59 15.94 -3.91
N ASN A 287 -2.58 16.82 -4.05
CA ASN A 287 -1.31 16.47 -4.70
C ASN A 287 -0.38 15.64 -3.80
N ARG A 288 -0.62 15.68 -2.50
CA ARG A 288 0.08 14.90 -1.48
C ARG A 288 -0.72 13.68 -1.01
N SER A 289 -1.74 13.30 -1.78
CA SER A 289 -2.56 12.12 -1.54
C SER A 289 -2.47 11.13 -2.71
N LEU A 290 -2.65 9.85 -2.43
CA LEU A 290 -2.77 8.79 -3.45
C LEU A 290 -3.87 9.15 -4.47
N PRO A 291 -3.69 8.84 -5.75
CA PRO A 291 -4.59 9.28 -6.82
C PRO A 291 -6.06 8.92 -6.61
N GLY A 292 -6.34 7.75 -6.06
CA GLY A 292 -7.72 7.24 -5.94
C GLY A 292 -8.28 7.20 -4.53
N ASN A 293 -7.58 7.69 -3.50
CA ASN A 293 -8.00 7.52 -2.11
C ASN A 293 -8.85 8.69 -1.61
N ILE A 294 -9.96 8.37 -0.94
CA ILE A 294 -10.82 9.28 -0.16
C ILE A 294 -11.13 8.57 1.15
N ASN A 295 -10.91 9.22 2.29
CA ASN A 295 -11.35 8.76 3.59
C ASN A 295 -12.15 9.87 4.27
N ILE A 296 -13.40 9.58 4.62
CA ILE A 296 -14.32 10.56 5.20
C ILE A 296 -15.02 10.00 6.43
N SER A 297 -15.28 10.85 7.42
CA SER A 297 -16.15 10.55 8.56
C SER A 297 -17.45 11.30 8.42
N ILE A 298 -18.59 10.61 8.47
CA ILE A 298 -19.94 11.17 8.34
C ILE A 298 -20.61 11.06 9.71
N LYS A 299 -20.82 12.21 10.36
CA LYS A 299 -21.38 12.25 11.72
C LYS A 299 -22.69 11.45 11.82
N GLU A 300 -22.83 10.66 12.89
CA GLU A 300 -24.01 9.83 13.19
C GLU A 300 -24.23 8.63 12.27
N ILE A 301 -23.27 8.33 11.36
CA ILE A 301 -23.37 7.19 10.44
C ILE A 301 -22.27 6.18 10.74
N TYR A 302 -22.62 5.06 11.35
CA TYR A 302 -21.69 3.97 11.57
C TYR A 302 -21.22 3.35 10.26
N GLY A 303 -19.90 3.37 10.03
CA GLY A 303 -19.29 2.93 8.77
C GLY A 303 -19.66 1.50 8.39
N GLU A 304 -19.64 0.55 9.32
CA GLU A 304 -20.00 -0.86 9.04
C GLU A 304 -21.46 -1.02 8.59
N VAL A 305 -22.40 -0.30 9.25
CA VAL A 305 -23.80 -0.30 8.83
C VAL A 305 -23.96 0.33 7.46
N PHE A 306 -23.22 1.41 7.22
CA PHE A 306 -23.25 2.12 5.93
C PHE A 306 -22.69 1.28 4.79
N LEU A 307 -21.62 0.51 5.04
CA LEU A 307 -21.09 -0.46 4.08
C LEU A 307 -22.17 -1.49 3.69
N ALA A 308 -22.85 -2.07 4.67
CA ALA A 308 -23.90 -3.05 4.41
C ALA A 308 -25.05 -2.47 3.57
N LEU A 309 -25.42 -1.21 3.80
CA LEU A 309 -26.42 -0.53 2.98
C LEU A 309 -25.92 -0.29 1.55
N LEU A 310 -24.69 0.16 1.37
CA LEU A 310 -24.10 0.38 0.05
C LEU A 310 -23.99 -0.93 -0.76
N GLU A 311 -23.68 -2.04 -0.08
CA GLU A 311 -23.62 -3.37 -0.70
C GLU A 311 -24.98 -3.81 -1.27
N THR A 312 -26.11 -3.43 -0.66
CA THR A 312 -27.45 -3.70 -1.22
C THR A 312 -27.66 -3.07 -2.59
N GLU A 313 -26.91 -2.00 -2.90
CA GLU A 313 -26.90 -1.31 -4.19
C GLU A 313 -25.71 -1.70 -5.07
N GLU A 314 -25.01 -2.80 -4.70
CA GLU A 314 -23.81 -3.29 -5.38
C GLU A 314 -22.66 -2.26 -5.43
N ILE A 315 -22.52 -1.40 -4.41
CA ILE A 315 -21.44 -0.43 -4.24
C ILE A 315 -20.55 -0.92 -3.10
N TYR A 316 -19.28 -1.21 -3.41
CA TYR A 316 -18.32 -1.79 -2.49
C TYR A 316 -17.27 -0.77 -2.08
N VAL A 317 -17.28 -0.39 -0.82
CA VAL A 317 -16.32 0.50 -0.14
C VAL A 317 -15.77 -0.21 1.10
N SER A 318 -14.93 0.44 1.89
CA SER A 318 -14.36 -0.14 3.12
C SER A 318 -14.48 0.81 4.30
N THR A 319 -14.40 0.28 5.52
CA THR A 319 -13.98 1.06 6.69
C THR A 319 -12.45 1.08 6.75
N GLY A 320 -11.84 2.05 7.42
CA GLY A 320 -10.37 2.14 7.56
C GLY A 320 -9.73 0.86 8.11
N SER A 321 -10.46 0.09 8.92
CA SER A 321 -10.00 -1.12 9.62
C SER A 321 -10.21 -2.44 8.86
N ALA A 322 -10.51 -2.44 7.55
CA ALA A 322 -10.84 -3.65 6.78
C ALA A 322 -9.77 -4.78 6.83
N CYS A 323 -8.52 -4.47 7.17
CA CYS A 323 -7.45 -5.46 7.34
C CYS A 323 -7.40 -6.09 8.74
N SER A 324 -8.17 -5.58 9.70
CA SER A 324 -8.29 -6.11 11.07
C SER A 324 -9.61 -6.85 11.30
N SER A 325 -10.10 -7.58 10.32
CA SER A 325 -11.40 -8.26 10.21
C SER A 325 -11.79 -9.21 11.36
N SER A 326 -11.13 -9.14 12.50
CA SER A 326 -11.43 -9.93 13.70
C SER A 326 -11.40 -9.14 15.03
N SER A 327 -11.26 -7.81 14.99
CA SER A 327 -11.22 -7.03 16.23
C SER A 327 -12.11 -5.77 16.11
N ASP A 328 -12.99 -5.58 17.09
CA ASP A 328 -13.78 -4.35 17.34
C ASP A 328 -12.89 -3.12 17.66
N THR A 329 -11.61 -3.12 17.20
CA THR A 329 -10.68 -2.06 17.54
C THR A 329 -10.72 -0.95 16.49
N PRO A 330 -10.86 0.31 16.92
CA PRO A 330 -10.82 1.47 16.04
C PRO A 330 -9.52 1.54 15.23
N SER A 331 -9.56 2.15 14.04
CA SER A 331 -8.37 2.34 13.21
C SER A 331 -7.27 3.10 13.96
N HIS A 332 -6.11 2.46 14.12
CA HIS A 332 -4.94 3.08 14.72
C HIS A 332 -4.42 4.27 13.90
N VAL A 333 -4.67 4.29 12.60
CA VAL A 333 -4.32 5.39 11.70
C VAL A 333 -5.17 6.61 12.02
N LEU A 334 -6.49 6.46 12.04
CA LEU A 334 -7.43 7.55 12.32
C LEU A 334 -7.23 8.11 13.75
N LEU A 335 -7.02 7.24 14.73
CA LEU A 335 -6.67 7.67 16.09
C LEU A 335 -5.35 8.45 16.13
N SER A 336 -4.34 8.02 15.34
CA SER A 336 -3.03 8.69 15.30
C SER A 336 -3.06 10.08 14.69
N ILE A 337 -4.02 10.36 13.79
CA ILE A 337 -4.24 11.72 13.24
C ILE A 337 -5.18 12.57 14.09
N GLY A 338 -5.59 12.07 15.26
CA GLY A 338 -6.40 12.81 16.24
C GLY A 338 -7.92 12.68 16.06
N CYS A 339 -8.39 11.72 15.26
CA CYS A 339 -9.82 11.37 15.25
C CYS A 339 -10.23 10.73 16.59
N THR A 340 -11.43 11.02 17.06
CA THR A 340 -12.03 10.32 18.20
C THR A 340 -12.43 8.89 17.81
N GLU A 341 -12.69 8.03 18.81
CA GLU A 341 -13.22 6.68 18.53
C GLU A 341 -14.56 6.74 17.78
N GLU A 342 -15.41 7.71 18.11
CA GLU A 342 -16.68 7.96 17.43
C GLU A 342 -16.46 8.36 15.96
N GLU A 343 -15.59 9.34 15.68
CA GLU A 343 -15.24 9.74 14.30
C GLU A 343 -14.67 8.57 13.50
N THR A 344 -13.88 7.71 14.16
CA THR A 344 -13.31 6.50 13.54
C THR A 344 -14.39 5.48 13.21
N ALA A 345 -15.35 5.25 14.10
CA ALA A 345 -16.49 4.36 13.85
C ALA A 345 -17.41 4.88 12.73
N HIS A 346 -17.44 6.19 12.50
CA HIS A 346 -18.23 6.86 11.48
C HIS A 346 -17.46 7.05 10.15
N SER A 347 -16.31 6.42 10.00
CA SER A 347 -15.47 6.59 8.82
C SER A 347 -15.75 5.56 7.74
N ILE A 348 -15.61 5.99 6.48
CA ILE A 348 -15.56 5.13 5.30
C ILE A 348 -14.36 5.49 4.43
N ARG A 349 -13.75 4.48 3.84
CA ARG A 349 -12.72 4.64 2.83
C ARG A 349 -13.26 4.27 1.46
N ILE A 350 -13.10 5.15 0.52
CA ILE A 350 -13.48 4.99 -0.89
C ILE A 350 -12.20 5.04 -1.70
N THR A 351 -11.92 4.01 -2.50
CA THR A 351 -10.72 3.99 -3.34
C THR A 351 -11.04 3.63 -4.77
N LEU A 352 -10.91 4.63 -5.64
CA LEU A 352 -11.15 4.52 -7.07
C LEU A 352 -10.01 3.75 -7.75
N GLY A 353 -10.32 3.06 -8.83
CA GLY A 353 -9.36 2.32 -9.64
C GLY A 353 -9.44 2.68 -11.12
N THR A 354 -8.65 1.97 -11.92
CA THR A 354 -8.60 2.16 -13.39
C THR A 354 -9.93 1.90 -14.09
N GLN A 355 -10.79 1.09 -13.49
CA GLN A 355 -12.10 0.71 -14.00
C GLN A 355 -13.23 1.67 -13.61
N THR A 356 -12.99 2.62 -12.69
CA THR A 356 -14.02 3.52 -12.18
C THR A 356 -14.37 4.57 -13.22
N THR A 357 -15.62 4.57 -13.67
CA THR A 357 -16.13 5.55 -14.64
C THR A 357 -16.83 6.72 -13.95
N LYS A 358 -17.01 7.83 -14.68
CA LYS A 358 -17.78 8.97 -14.19
C LYS A 358 -19.24 8.60 -13.87
N GLN A 359 -19.83 7.70 -14.64
CA GLN A 359 -21.19 7.20 -14.38
C GLN A 359 -21.26 6.38 -13.07
N ASP A 360 -20.22 5.59 -12.77
CA ASP A 360 -20.13 4.89 -11.50
C ASP A 360 -20.05 5.87 -10.32
N ILE A 361 -19.31 6.98 -10.49
CA ILE A 361 -19.18 8.01 -9.47
C ILE A 361 -20.52 8.71 -9.24
N ASP A 362 -21.20 9.14 -10.31
CA ASP A 362 -22.50 9.81 -10.22
C ASP A 362 -23.53 8.93 -9.50
N ARG A 363 -23.59 7.64 -9.84
CA ARG A 363 -24.45 6.68 -9.15
C ARG A 363 -24.05 6.48 -7.70
N ALA A 364 -22.76 6.31 -7.41
CA ALA A 364 -22.29 6.12 -6.05
C ALA A 364 -22.58 7.33 -5.16
N VAL A 365 -22.33 8.55 -5.64
CA VAL A 365 -22.66 9.79 -4.93
C VAL A 365 -24.17 9.91 -4.67
N SER A 366 -25.01 9.62 -5.66
CA SER A 366 -26.48 9.65 -5.52
C SER A 366 -26.95 8.68 -4.44
N VAL A 367 -26.46 7.44 -4.42
CA VAL A 367 -26.82 6.42 -3.43
C VAL A 367 -26.30 6.79 -2.03
N ILE A 368 -25.05 7.23 -1.93
CA ILE A 368 -24.45 7.71 -0.67
C ILE A 368 -25.31 8.83 -0.09
N THR A 369 -25.64 9.84 -0.89
CA THR A 369 -26.47 10.99 -0.48
C THR A 369 -27.85 10.54 0.01
N ARG A 370 -28.50 9.66 -0.74
CA ARG A 370 -29.82 9.11 -0.37
C ARG A 370 -29.78 8.42 1.01
N PHE A 371 -28.82 7.51 1.23
CA PHE A 371 -28.72 6.81 2.50
C PHE A 371 -28.34 7.73 3.68
N VAL A 372 -27.49 8.73 3.43
CA VAL A 372 -27.17 9.75 4.45
C VAL A 372 -28.44 10.52 4.85
N ASN A 373 -29.27 10.93 3.89
CA ASN A 373 -30.50 11.65 4.16
C ASN A 373 -31.54 10.79 4.88
N ILE A 374 -31.70 9.52 4.49
CA ILE A 374 -32.60 8.57 5.18
C ILE A 374 -32.17 8.41 6.65
N ILE A 375 -30.88 8.14 6.92
CA ILE A 375 -30.40 7.92 8.28
C ILE A 375 -30.54 9.17 9.14
N LYS A 376 -30.26 10.36 8.58
CA LYS A 376 -30.40 11.65 9.29
C LYS A 376 -31.85 12.14 9.40
N GLY A 377 -32.83 11.40 8.85
CA GLY A 377 -34.24 11.77 8.89
C GLY A 377 -34.61 13.00 8.07
N ASN A 378 -33.78 13.33 7.06
CA ASN A 378 -34.00 14.48 6.18
C ASN A 378 -34.85 14.14 4.95
N ASP A 379 -35.33 12.91 4.84
CA ASP A 379 -36.13 12.43 3.69
C ASP A 379 -37.60 12.35 4.11
N ASP A 380 -38.39 13.37 3.75
CA ASP A 380 -39.84 13.45 4.04
C ASP A 380 -40.64 12.34 3.35
N ASP A 381 -40.15 11.78 2.23
CA ASP A 381 -40.83 10.69 1.49
C ASP A 381 -40.80 9.33 2.21
N CYS A 382 -39.91 9.12 3.17
CA CYS A 382 -39.83 7.86 3.94
C CYS A 382 -40.68 7.83 5.22
N ARG A 383 -41.12 8.99 5.73
CA ARG A 383 -41.97 9.06 6.94
C ARG A 383 -43.34 8.47 6.73
N ASP A 384 -43.87 8.55 5.51
CA ASP A 384 -45.21 8.06 5.18
C ASP A 384 -45.30 6.54 4.96
N LYS A 385 -44.15 5.88 4.68
CA LYS A 385 -44.10 4.42 4.44
C LYS A 385 -43.85 3.54 5.67
N ILE A 386 -43.55 4.14 6.83
CA ILE A 386 -43.37 3.41 8.12
C ILE A 386 -44.65 3.44 8.96
N GLN A 387 -45.70 4.19 8.55
CA GLN A 387 -47.00 4.27 9.24
C GLN A 387 -48.11 3.44 8.57
N GLU A 388 -47.85 2.73 7.50
CA GLU A 388 -48.72 1.70 6.92
C GLU A 388 -48.12 0.30 7.18
#